data_7bb316d654872f2fd96d2c7500dfd86c
#
_entry.id   7bb316d654872f2fd96d2c7500dfd86c
#
_cell.length_a   1.000
_cell.length_b   1.000
_cell.length_c   1.000
_cell.angle_alpha   90.00
_cell.angle_beta   90.00
_cell.angle_gamma   90.00
#
_symmetry.space_group_name_H-M   'P 1'
#
loop_
_entity.id
_entity.type
_entity.pdbx_description
1 polymer ?
#
loop_
_entity_poly.entity_id
_entity_poly.type
_entity_poly.pdbx_seq_one_letter_code
_entity_poly.pdbx_strand_id
1 'polypeptide(L)'
;MTAGCGSGDCAGFGRVGLIAWLLVVAAIAATFWVAWERLLFAPVEGFAYHEPDARYEALFPYYVELCATSQYRSDELGTGGSPGHAVMYLKGACRDAAAPFPKLRRCVGHVADPADPEHGAGISVNRWFRNVNWVAFDGRRLFFEGDVRPGEVVTRARLDAVARKAIAAGTFRGIKLWPYPGEPPEPDLYDFVTRHSVGTDFALRYARSALCGRVPITGAMLDEIIHFLNDLNREFATGAADYHWNGYHDNCVHTLRNALAAASMGEPISVWASRVRQIFHLAIPANEALNLAALATTGPIDSYSRIFADDPMRNGMLEFGWLPTRHGAVLVSLPVHPDNEVFDPQPRLRIFQGPVTLRTTHRLLKMLDDPAFTDLEPNLSHFEAIYRDILSRRDQKDRLASLRGDRYRRVRRRYWSLIEKELHEVERMRAGLAAPAPAPAPSTARMVEPGGISG
;
A
#
# COMPACT_ATOMS: atom_id res chain seq x y z
N MET A 1 12.18 -0.24 -82.28
CA MET A 1 11.72 0.95 -81.51
C MET A 1 11.91 0.67 -80.03
N THR A 2 13.04 1.07 -79.49
CA THR A 2 13.36 0.93 -78.03
C THR A 2 13.09 2.27 -77.40
N ALA A 3 12.04 2.33 -76.56
CA ALA A 3 11.72 3.47 -75.75
C ALA A 3 12.60 3.44 -74.50
N GLY A 4 13.54 4.39 -74.41
CA GLY A 4 14.39 4.56 -73.21
C GLY A 4 13.59 5.22 -72.05
N CYS A 5 13.54 4.56 -70.93
CA CYS A 5 13.08 5.14 -69.69
C CYS A 5 14.18 6.09 -69.13
N GLY A 6 13.90 7.39 -68.99
CA GLY A 6 14.81 8.35 -68.43
C GLY A 6 15.06 8.10 -66.95
N SER A 7 16.32 8.11 -66.52
CA SER A 7 16.83 7.72 -65.21
C SER A 7 16.57 8.69 -64.04
N GLY A 8 15.63 9.65 -64.23
CA GLY A 8 15.38 10.70 -63.21
C GLY A 8 14.15 10.51 -62.32
N ASP A 9 13.09 9.90 -62.76
CA ASP A 9 11.78 9.94 -62.11
C ASP A 9 11.42 8.71 -61.23
N CYS A 10 12.16 7.61 -61.38
CA CYS A 10 11.87 6.41 -60.57
C CYS A 10 12.37 6.48 -59.11
N ALA A 11 13.34 7.33 -58.81
CA ALA A 11 13.91 7.46 -57.49
C ALA A 11 13.04 8.32 -56.53
N GLY A 12 12.23 9.22 -57.05
CA GLY A 12 11.35 10.11 -56.28
C GLY A 12 10.11 9.37 -55.71
N PHE A 13 9.52 8.49 -56.53
CA PHE A 13 8.34 7.70 -56.11
C PHE A 13 8.67 6.69 -55.04
N GLY A 14 9.86 6.11 -55.02
CA GLY A 14 10.30 5.17 -53.98
C GLY A 14 10.47 5.84 -52.58
N ARG A 15 11.00 7.06 -52.55
CA ARG A 15 11.22 7.81 -51.29
C ARG A 15 9.90 8.33 -50.69
N VAL A 16 8.99 8.83 -51.50
CA VAL A 16 7.66 9.31 -51.04
C VAL A 16 6.84 8.08 -50.52
N GLY A 17 6.88 6.97 -51.25
CA GLY A 17 6.22 5.75 -50.81
C GLY A 17 6.78 5.19 -49.50
N LEU A 18 8.09 5.24 -49.30
CA LEU A 18 8.74 4.80 -48.07
C LEU A 18 8.37 5.69 -46.89
N ILE A 19 8.37 7.02 -47.07
CA ILE A 19 7.97 7.96 -46.01
C ILE A 19 6.50 7.76 -45.66
N ALA A 20 5.60 7.65 -46.65
CA ALA A 20 4.19 7.39 -46.41
C ALA A 20 3.97 6.06 -45.65
N TRP A 21 4.69 5.02 -46.03
CA TRP A 21 4.65 3.73 -45.36
C TRP A 21 5.15 3.82 -43.92
N LEU A 22 6.25 4.50 -43.64
CA LEU A 22 6.78 4.74 -42.28
C LEU A 22 5.79 5.52 -41.42
N LEU A 23 5.11 6.55 -41.97
CA LEU A 23 4.07 7.29 -41.27
C LEU A 23 2.87 6.42 -40.93
N VAL A 24 2.44 5.56 -41.86
CA VAL A 24 1.36 4.58 -41.59
C VAL A 24 1.74 3.60 -40.50
N VAL A 25 2.96 3.05 -40.55
CA VAL A 25 3.45 2.13 -39.51
C VAL A 25 3.56 2.84 -38.16
N ALA A 26 4.06 4.08 -38.13
CA ALA A 26 4.12 4.89 -36.93
C ALA A 26 2.73 5.20 -36.36
N ALA A 27 1.76 5.55 -37.23
CA ALA A 27 0.37 5.77 -36.82
C ALA A 27 -0.30 4.49 -36.27
N ILE A 28 -0.08 3.35 -36.95
CA ILE A 28 -0.56 2.04 -36.46
C ILE A 28 0.09 1.71 -35.12
N ALA A 29 1.40 1.89 -34.98
CA ALA A 29 2.12 1.64 -33.73
C ALA A 29 1.64 2.56 -32.60
N ALA A 30 1.41 3.85 -32.87
CA ALA A 30 0.87 4.80 -31.93
C ALA A 30 -0.57 4.46 -31.51
N THR A 31 -1.41 4.08 -32.49
CA THR A 31 -2.80 3.67 -32.23
C THR A 31 -2.83 2.36 -31.43
N PHE A 32 -1.96 1.41 -31.79
CA PHE A 32 -1.81 0.16 -31.05
C PHE A 32 -1.30 0.42 -29.63
N TRP A 33 -0.34 1.33 -29.45
CA TRP A 33 0.17 1.73 -28.13
C TRP A 33 -0.91 2.37 -27.25
N VAL A 34 -1.68 3.30 -27.78
CA VAL A 34 -2.78 3.94 -27.05
C VAL A 34 -3.90 2.95 -26.73
N ALA A 35 -4.27 2.08 -27.67
CA ALA A 35 -5.25 1.02 -27.44
C ALA A 35 -4.73 -0.01 -26.42
N TRP A 36 -3.46 -0.39 -26.52
CA TRP A 36 -2.79 -1.30 -25.61
C TRP A 36 -2.72 -0.71 -24.20
N GLU A 37 -2.37 0.57 -24.07
CA GLU A 37 -2.35 1.25 -22.77
C GLU A 37 -3.75 1.30 -22.12
N ARG A 38 -4.79 1.58 -22.90
CA ARG A 38 -6.19 1.59 -22.43
C ARG A 38 -6.71 0.20 -22.09
N LEU A 39 -6.27 -0.83 -22.82
CA LEU A 39 -6.63 -2.22 -22.56
C LEU A 39 -5.90 -2.80 -21.35
N LEU A 40 -4.65 -2.37 -21.12
CA LEU A 40 -3.84 -2.90 -20.03
C LEU A 40 -4.01 -2.15 -18.72
N PHE A 41 -4.47 -0.90 -18.74
CA PHE A 41 -4.61 -0.09 -17.53
C PHE A 41 -6.02 0.48 -17.40
N ALA A 42 -6.74 0.05 -16.37
CA ALA A 42 -7.98 0.70 -15.97
C ALA A 42 -7.69 1.87 -15.03
N PRO A 43 -8.24 3.06 -15.29
CA PRO A 43 -8.20 4.14 -14.34
C PRO A 43 -9.05 3.77 -13.12
N VAL A 44 -8.57 4.17 -11.95
CA VAL A 44 -9.31 4.10 -10.70
C VAL A 44 -9.81 5.51 -10.41
N GLU A 45 -11.11 5.74 -10.59
CA GLU A 45 -11.74 7.05 -10.44
C GLU A 45 -12.92 6.96 -9.46
N GLY A 46 -13.23 8.06 -8.79
CA GLY A 46 -14.55 8.26 -8.19
C GLY A 46 -14.78 7.63 -6.82
N PHE A 47 -13.74 7.23 -6.08
CA PHE A 47 -13.96 6.72 -4.73
C PHE A 47 -14.36 7.84 -3.77
N ALA A 48 -15.37 7.59 -2.97
CA ALA A 48 -15.66 8.43 -1.83
C ALA A 48 -14.45 8.41 -0.87
N TYR A 49 -14.01 9.61 -0.50
CA TYR A 49 -13.01 9.76 0.55
C TYR A 49 -13.63 9.37 1.88
N HIS A 50 -13.03 8.38 2.52
CA HIS A 50 -13.37 8.04 3.88
C HIS A 50 -12.20 8.42 4.77
N GLU A 51 -12.37 9.44 5.61
CA GLU A 51 -11.42 9.67 6.70
C GLU A 51 -11.34 8.44 7.60
N PRO A 52 -10.18 8.22 8.25
CA PRO A 52 -10.09 7.17 9.25
C PRO A 52 -11.22 7.34 10.25
N ASP A 53 -12.16 6.40 10.24
CA ASP A 53 -13.23 6.42 11.22
C ASP A 53 -12.62 6.15 12.60
N ALA A 54 -12.81 7.06 13.57
CA ALA A 54 -12.38 6.85 14.95
C ALA A 54 -12.91 5.53 15.52
N ARG A 55 -14.09 5.08 15.05
CA ARG A 55 -14.65 3.77 15.42
C ARG A 55 -13.82 2.61 14.88
N TYR A 56 -13.23 2.74 13.68
CA TYR A 56 -12.30 1.75 13.14
C TYR A 56 -11.06 1.63 14.01
N GLU A 57 -10.46 2.77 14.38
CA GLU A 57 -9.28 2.84 15.24
C GLU A 57 -9.57 2.22 16.63
N ALA A 58 -10.77 2.46 17.17
CA ALA A 58 -11.18 1.89 18.46
C ALA A 58 -11.35 0.37 18.42
N LEU A 59 -11.79 -0.19 17.30
CA LEU A 59 -11.99 -1.63 17.14
C LEU A 59 -10.70 -2.37 16.77
N PHE A 60 -9.80 -1.73 16.01
CA PHE A 60 -8.58 -2.35 15.49
C PHE A 60 -7.34 -1.57 15.91
N PRO A 61 -6.77 -1.88 17.09
CA PRO A 61 -5.60 -1.17 17.62
C PRO A 61 -4.34 -1.38 16.77
N TYR A 62 -4.30 -2.44 15.98
CA TYR A 62 -3.24 -2.75 15.02
C TYR A 62 -3.83 -3.03 13.65
N TYR A 63 -3.33 -2.34 12.66
CA TYR A 63 -3.67 -2.61 11.26
C TYR A 63 -2.53 -2.20 10.33
N VAL A 64 -2.54 -2.77 9.13
CA VAL A 64 -1.68 -2.36 8.03
C VAL A 64 -2.54 -1.70 6.96
N GLU A 65 -2.05 -0.61 6.38
CA GLU A 65 -2.56 -0.06 5.13
C GLU A 65 -1.47 -0.18 4.07
N LEU A 66 -1.67 -1.07 3.11
CA LEU A 66 -0.83 -1.12 1.91
C LEU A 66 -1.46 -0.24 0.86
N CYS A 67 -0.76 0.81 0.47
CA CYS A 67 -1.26 1.82 -0.45
C CYS A 67 -0.51 1.79 -1.77
N ALA A 68 -1.27 1.91 -2.85
CA ALA A 68 -0.76 2.33 -4.14
C ALA A 68 -1.00 3.82 -4.31
N THR A 69 -0.01 4.55 -4.75
CA THR A 69 -0.13 5.98 -5.05
C THR A 69 -0.09 6.23 -6.55
N SER A 70 -0.85 7.22 -7.00
CA SER A 70 -0.82 7.66 -8.39
C SER A 70 0.55 8.23 -8.77
N GLN A 71 0.76 8.38 -10.07
CA GLN A 71 1.89 9.15 -10.57
C GLN A 71 1.53 10.64 -10.53
N TYR A 72 2.52 11.47 -10.34
CA TYR A 72 2.40 12.89 -10.61
C TYR A 72 3.50 13.35 -11.56
N ARG A 73 3.23 14.41 -12.28
CA ARG A 73 4.23 15.13 -13.07
C ARG A 73 4.42 16.49 -12.41
N SER A 74 5.66 16.83 -12.17
CA SER A 74 6.06 18.18 -11.95
C SER A 74 7.29 18.39 -12.79
N ASP A 75 7.18 19.25 -13.79
CA ASP A 75 8.28 19.60 -14.67
C ASP A 75 9.41 20.29 -13.89
N GLU A 76 9.07 20.99 -12.80
CA GLU A 76 10.02 21.65 -11.90
C GLU A 76 10.73 20.69 -10.94
N LEU A 77 10.09 19.60 -10.55
CA LEU A 77 10.59 18.73 -9.49
C LEU A 77 11.20 17.42 -9.99
N GLY A 78 11.23 17.18 -11.31
CA GLY A 78 11.92 16.03 -11.92
C GLY A 78 11.45 14.64 -11.48
N THR A 79 10.35 14.56 -10.75
CA THR A 79 9.83 13.32 -10.16
C THR A 79 8.62 12.84 -10.93
N GLY A 80 8.84 12.13 -11.99
CA GLY A 80 7.80 11.44 -12.72
C GLY A 80 8.25 10.01 -12.97
N GLY A 81 7.56 9.04 -12.46
CA GLY A 81 7.90 7.65 -12.66
C GLY A 81 6.67 6.78 -12.82
N SER A 82 6.64 6.03 -13.89
CA SER A 82 5.71 4.94 -14.13
C SER A 82 6.09 3.75 -13.26
N PRO A 83 5.21 2.96 -12.75
CA PRO A 83 3.76 2.88 -12.70
C PRO A 83 3.14 3.18 -11.31
N GLY A 84 3.47 4.28 -10.69
CA GLY A 84 3.06 4.62 -9.34
C GLY A 84 4.09 4.23 -8.28
N HIS A 85 3.67 4.31 -7.03
CA HIS A 85 4.51 3.95 -5.89
C HIS A 85 3.69 3.14 -4.89
N ALA A 86 4.32 2.25 -4.14
CA ALA A 86 3.69 1.55 -3.02
C ALA A 86 4.29 2.04 -1.71
N VAL A 87 3.42 2.29 -0.76
CA VAL A 87 3.79 2.66 0.60
C VAL A 87 2.95 1.84 1.58
N MET A 88 3.38 1.76 2.82
CA MET A 88 2.66 1.05 3.86
C MET A 88 2.58 1.89 5.13
N TYR A 89 1.41 1.94 5.75
CA TYR A 89 1.25 2.47 7.09
C TYR A 89 0.99 1.34 8.08
N LEU A 90 1.69 1.38 9.20
CA LEU A 90 1.60 0.39 10.28
C LEU A 90 1.11 1.05 11.56
N LYS A 91 -0.16 0.85 11.91
CA LYS A 91 -0.69 1.28 13.21
C LYS A 91 -0.10 0.42 14.33
N GLY A 92 0.44 1.09 15.35
CA GLY A 92 1.11 0.46 16.49
C GLY A 92 2.62 0.31 16.34
N ALA A 93 3.20 0.59 15.16
CA ALA A 93 4.63 0.70 14.97
C ALA A 93 5.11 2.14 15.14
N CYS A 94 6.22 2.34 15.84
CA CYS A 94 6.86 3.63 16.04
C CYS A 94 8.31 3.55 15.58
N ARG A 95 8.83 4.66 15.06
CA ARG A 95 10.24 4.77 14.73
C ARG A 95 11.11 4.75 15.99
N ASP A 96 12.22 4.05 15.94
CA ASP A 96 13.24 4.10 16.98
C ASP A 96 14.18 5.30 16.75
N ALA A 97 13.86 6.43 17.37
CA ALA A 97 14.62 7.67 17.20
C ALA A 97 16.06 7.58 17.73
N ALA A 98 16.39 6.61 18.56
CA ALA A 98 17.75 6.40 19.07
C ALA A 98 18.62 5.58 18.10
N ALA A 99 18.03 4.86 17.17
CA ALA A 99 18.76 4.04 16.22
C ALA A 99 19.60 4.89 15.25
N PRO A 100 20.79 4.42 14.84
CA PRO A 100 21.67 5.13 13.90
C PRO A 100 21.19 5.07 12.44
N PHE A 101 20.22 4.21 12.13
CA PHE A 101 19.58 4.06 10.82
C PHE A 101 18.08 3.81 11.01
N PRO A 102 17.24 3.91 9.98
CA PRO A 102 15.81 3.69 10.08
C PRO A 102 15.49 2.32 10.66
N LYS A 103 14.83 2.33 11.82
CA LYS A 103 14.43 1.15 12.59
C LYS A 103 13.09 1.38 13.24
N LEU A 104 12.29 0.33 13.32
CA LEU A 104 10.99 0.31 13.98
C LEU A 104 11.03 -0.42 15.31
N ARG A 105 10.12 -0.03 16.19
CA ARG A 105 9.77 -0.75 17.41
C ARG A 105 8.26 -0.71 17.59
N ARG A 106 7.72 -1.57 18.43
CA ARG A 106 6.34 -1.39 18.88
C ARG A 106 6.24 -0.09 19.65
N CYS A 107 5.18 0.68 19.46
CA CYS A 107 4.94 1.89 20.23
C CYS A 107 4.84 1.56 21.73
N VAL A 108 5.52 2.35 22.59
CA VAL A 108 5.53 2.20 24.05
C VAL A 108 4.54 3.21 24.65
N GLY A 109 3.79 2.79 25.63
CA GLY A 109 2.76 3.62 26.27
C GLY A 109 1.49 3.59 25.42
N HIS A 110 0.34 3.60 26.04
CA HIS A 110 -0.99 3.63 25.45
C HIS A 110 -1.12 3.04 24.02
N VAL A 111 -0.87 1.75 23.90
CA VAL A 111 -1.53 0.92 22.88
C VAL A 111 -3.06 1.13 22.98
N ALA A 112 -3.45 1.89 23.97
CA ALA A 112 -4.81 2.09 24.41
C ALA A 112 -5.41 3.46 24.09
N ASP A 113 -4.73 4.38 23.42
CA ASP A 113 -5.46 5.45 22.76
C ASP A 113 -5.62 5.15 21.28
N PRO A 114 -6.66 4.37 20.92
CA PRO A 114 -6.92 4.05 19.53
C PRO A 114 -7.23 5.31 18.72
N ALA A 115 -7.57 6.40 19.39
CA ALA A 115 -7.86 7.69 18.77
C ALA A 115 -6.60 8.53 18.49
N ASP A 116 -5.39 8.09 18.92
CA ASP A 116 -4.17 8.82 18.60
C ASP A 116 -3.64 8.41 17.20
N PRO A 117 -3.86 9.23 16.16
CA PRO A 117 -3.39 8.95 14.81
C PRO A 117 -1.87 8.94 14.70
N GLU A 118 -1.16 9.44 15.72
CA GLU A 118 0.31 9.50 15.72
C GLU A 118 0.96 8.18 16.17
N HIS A 119 0.19 7.21 16.69
CA HIS A 119 0.69 5.87 17.05
C HIS A 119 0.79 4.94 15.84
N GLY A 120 1.57 5.34 14.87
CA GLY A 120 1.84 4.55 13.69
C GLY A 120 3.01 5.10 12.89
N ALA A 121 3.52 4.32 11.97
CA ALA A 121 4.61 4.69 11.09
C ALA A 121 4.29 4.42 9.64
N GLY A 122 4.52 5.40 8.78
CA GLY A 122 4.49 5.25 7.33
C GLY A 122 5.83 4.76 6.82
N ILE A 123 5.82 3.69 6.03
CA ILE A 123 7.00 3.05 5.47
C ILE A 123 7.06 3.32 3.97
N SER A 124 8.20 3.78 3.50
CA SER A 124 8.45 3.99 2.09
C SER A 124 9.84 3.56 1.66
N VAL A 125 9.92 3.12 0.40
CA VAL A 125 11.14 2.64 -0.26
C VAL A 125 11.48 3.61 -1.38
N ASN A 126 12.71 4.11 -1.43
CA ASN A 126 13.10 5.05 -2.47
C ASN A 126 14.32 4.56 -3.25
N ARG A 127 14.31 4.78 -4.56
CA ARG A 127 15.40 4.38 -5.46
C ARG A 127 16.73 5.08 -5.21
N TRP A 128 16.70 6.20 -4.50
CA TRP A 128 17.88 6.99 -4.20
C TRP A 128 18.57 6.56 -2.90
N PHE A 129 17.97 5.68 -2.12
CA PHE A 129 18.62 5.13 -0.93
C PHE A 129 19.77 4.21 -1.33
N ARG A 130 20.90 4.36 -0.61
CA ARG A 130 22.08 3.54 -0.85
C ARG A 130 22.34 2.52 0.27
N ASN A 131 22.23 2.95 1.51
CA ASN A 131 22.57 2.13 2.68
C ASN A 131 21.36 1.72 3.52
N VAL A 132 20.17 1.87 3.00
CA VAL A 132 18.91 1.39 3.57
C VAL A 132 17.94 1.04 2.45
N ASN A 133 17.00 0.14 2.71
CA ASN A 133 15.93 -0.18 1.76
C ASN A 133 14.73 0.74 1.94
N TRP A 134 14.37 1.05 3.20
CA TRP A 134 13.19 1.82 3.54
C TRP A 134 13.44 2.87 4.61
N VAL A 135 12.56 3.86 4.69
CA VAL A 135 12.47 4.87 5.76
C VAL A 135 11.11 4.82 6.43
N ALA A 136 11.02 5.39 7.64
CA ALA A 136 9.78 5.51 8.39
C ALA A 136 9.48 6.96 8.75
N PHE A 137 8.21 7.36 8.60
CA PHE A 137 7.67 8.65 9.00
C PHE A 137 6.69 8.45 10.16
N ASP A 138 6.87 9.20 11.25
CA ASP A 138 6.02 9.09 12.42
C ASP A 138 4.64 9.73 12.15
N GLY A 139 3.59 9.01 12.50
CA GLY A 139 2.22 9.48 12.50
C GLY A 139 1.52 9.51 11.15
N ARG A 140 0.22 9.29 11.19
CA ARG A 140 -0.63 9.25 10.00
C ARG A 140 -0.70 10.60 9.28
N ARG A 141 -0.86 11.67 10.07
CA ARG A 141 -1.02 13.02 9.52
C ARG A 141 0.20 13.46 8.72
N LEU A 142 1.41 13.29 9.27
CA LEU A 142 2.63 13.64 8.55
C LEU A 142 2.75 12.79 7.28
N PHE A 143 2.51 11.49 7.40
CA PHE A 143 2.73 10.55 6.30
C PHE A 143 1.79 10.77 5.11
N PHE A 144 0.49 10.93 5.36
CA PHE A 144 -0.48 11.14 4.28
C PHE A 144 -0.72 12.62 3.99
N GLU A 145 -0.91 13.44 5.03
CA GLU A 145 -1.41 14.81 4.89
C GLU A 145 -0.28 15.86 4.91
N GLY A 146 0.97 15.50 5.24
CA GLY A 146 2.05 16.47 5.40
C GLY A 146 1.73 17.57 6.42
N ASP A 147 1.00 17.24 7.48
CA ASP A 147 0.47 18.16 8.48
C ASP A 147 -0.50 19.24 7.97
N VAL A 148 -1.00 19.12 6.74
CA VAL A 148 -2.06 20.02 6.23
C VAL A 148 -3.38 19.65 6.91
N ARG A 149 -4.08 20.67 7.42
CA ARG A 149 -5.39 20.51 8.03
C ARG A 149 -6.49 20.66 6.98
N PRO A 150 -7.68 20.13 7.22
CA PRO A 150 -8.83 20.37 6.35
C PRO A 150 -9.04 21.87 6.11
N GLY A 151 -9.18 22.27 4.83
CA GLY A 151 -9.34 23.67 4.41
C GLY A 151 -8.06 24.50 4.33
N GLU A 152 -6.89 23.93 4.62
CA GLU A 152 -5.61 24.60 4.38
C GLU A 152 -5.08 24.29 2.97
N VAL A 153 -4.37 25.24 2.37
CA VAL A 153 -3.77 25.12 1.03
C VAL A 153 -2.37 24.54 1.13
N VAL A 154 -2.01 23.64 0.21
CA VAL A 154 -0.63 23.16 0.02
C VAL A 154 0.15 24.23 -0.74
N THR A 155 0.87 25.08 0.01
CA THR A 155 1.73 26.13 -0.55
C THR A 155 3.19 25.69 -0.60
N ARG A 156 4.04 26.44 -1.36
CA ARG A 156 5.50 26.23 -1.35
C ARG A 156 6.09 26.34 0.06
N ALA A 157 5.65 27.33 0.85
CA ALA A 157 6.10 27.49 2.22
C ALA A 157 5.71 26.30 3.13
N ARG A 158 4.54 25.70 2.89
CA ARG A 158 4.11 24.49 3.61
C ARG A 158 4.98 23.29 3.22
N LEU A 159 5.29 23.12 1.92
CA LEU A 159 6.20 22.08 1.44
C LEU A 159 7.58 22.19 2.14
N ASP A 160 8.14 23.38 2.18
CA ASP A 160 9.41 23.64 2.85
C ASP A 160 9.34 23.36 4.36
N ALA A 161 8.27 23.76 5.02
CA ALA A 161 8.08 23.54 6.45
C ALA A 161 8.00 22.04 6.79
N VAL A 162 7.24 21.24 6.03
CA VAL A 162 7.12 19.81 6.27
C VAL A 162 8.42 19.07 5.96
N ALA A 163 9.17 19.48 4.94
CA ALA A 163 10.48 18.93 4.64
C ALA A 163 11.48 19.18 5.80
N ARG A 164 11.56 20.42 6.30
CA ARG A 164 12.39 20.76 7.47
C ARG A 164 11.96 19.99 8.73
N LYS A 165 10.66 19.82 8.95
CA LYS A 165 10.13 19.04 10.08
C LYS A 165 10.58 17.58 9.99
N ALA A 166 10.47 16.93 8.83
CA ALA A 166 10.93 15.55 8.63
C ALA A 166 12.43 15.38 8.86
N ILE A 167 13.24 16.32 8.37
CA ILE A 167 14.70 16.33 8.60
C ILE A 167 15.01 16.54 10.09
N ALA A 168 14.42 17.54 10.73
CA ALA A 168 14.63 17.85 12.15
C ALA A 168 14.21 16.70 13.07
N ALA A 169 13.15 15.97 12.71
CA ALA A 169 12.73 14.76 13.40
C ALA A 169 13.73 13.59 13.25
N GLY A 170 14.75 13.73 12.41
CA GLY A 170 15.76 12.70 12.16
C GLY A 170 15.24 11.52 11.34
N THR A 171 14.18 11.69 10.54
CA THR A 171 13.64 10.64 9.66
C THR A 171 14.70 10.06 8.73
N PHE A 172 15.58 10.90 8.24
CA PHE A 172 16.66 10.54 7.31
C PHE A 172 18.02 10.40 7.98
N ARG A 173 18.08 10.22 9.31
CA ARG A 173 19.34 10.07 10.04
C ARG A 173 20.12 8.85 9.56
N GLY A 174 21.41 9.06 9.22
CA GLY A 174 22.31 8.00 8.79
C GLY A 174 22.08 7.48 7.38
N ILE A 175 21.16 8.07 6.61
CA ILE A 175 20.90 7.67 5.24
C ILE A 175 21.97 8.25 4.30
N LYS A 176 22.49 7.40 3.42
CA LYS A 176 23.33 7.79 2.29
C LYS A 176 22.50 7.67 1.01
N LEU A 177 22.67 8.63 0.11
CA LEU A 177 21.94 8.70 -1.14
C LEU A 177 22.85 8.33 -2.32
N TRP A 178 22.26 7.70 -3.35
CA TRP A 178 22.89 7.64 -4.65
C TRP A 178 22.89 9.03 -5.29
N PRO A 179 23.94 9.39 -6.05
CA PRO A 179 23.95 10.66 -6.78
C PRO A 179 22.84 10.70 -7.83
N TYR A 180 22.25 11.86 -8.01
CA TYR A 180 21.27 12.11 -9.07
C TYR A 180 21.98 12.31 -10.41
N PRO A 181 21.33 11.97 -11.53
CA PRO A 181 21.88 12.25 -12.84
C PRO A 181 22.18 13.74 -13.03
N GLY A 182 23.45 14.08 -13.27
CA GLY A 182 23.91 15.46 -13.50
C GLY A 182 24.16 16.29 -12.23
N GLU A 183 24.03 15.72 -11.04
CA GLU A 183 24.24 16.39 -9.76
C GLU A 183 25.52 15.91 -9.03
N PRO A 184 25.95 16.58 -7.93
CA PRO A 184 27.12 16.20 -7.18
C PRO A 184 27.10 14.77 -6.66
N PRO A 185 28.25 14.14 -6.40
CA PRO A 185 28.34 12.78 -5.88
C PRO A 185 27.65 12.57 -4.53
N GLU A 186 27.52 13.63 -3.74
CA GLU A 186 26.83 13.64 -2.45
C GLU A 186 25.64 14.61 -2.55
N PRO A 187 24.43 14.09 -2.83
CA PRO A 187 23.20 14.90 -2.92
C PRO A 187 22.90 15.57 -1.58
N ASP A 188 22.42 16.82 -1.64
CA ASP A 188 21.95 17.54 -0.47
C ASP A 188 20.64 16.90 0.05
N LEU A 189 20.57 16.71 1.38
CA LEU A 189 19.42 16.07 2.01
C LEU A 189 18.13 16.90 1.87
N TYR A 190 18.22 18.21 1.99
CA TYR A 190 17.06 19.08 1.87
C TYR A 190 16.53 19.08 0.43
N ASP A 191 17.44 19.11 -0.53
CA ASP A 191 17.07 19.00 -1.95
C ASP A 191 16.41 17.65 -2.25
N PHE A 192 16.96 16.55 -1.73
CA PHE A 192 16.34 15.23 -1.81
C PHE A 192 14.90 15.25 -1.24
N VAL A 193 14.73 15.76 -0.04
CA VAL A 193 13.41 15.74 0.64
C VAL A 193 12.39 16.60 -0.09
N THR A 194 12.79 17.75 -0.63
CA THR A 194 11.87 18.65 -1.34
C THR A 194 11.57 18.23 -2.76
N ARG A 195 12.51 17.57 -3.46
CA ARG A 195 12.35 17.21 -4.87
C ARG A 195 12.03 15.74 -5.11
N HIS A 196 12.60 14.83 -4.33
CA HIS A 196 12.56 13.40 -4.63
C HIS A 196 11.82 12.55 -3.59
N SER A 197 11.55 13.09 -2.41
CA SER A 197 10.89 12.37 -1.32
C SER A 197 9.46 12.84 -1.08
N VAL A 198 9.22 14.15 -0.93
CA VAL A 198 7.87 14.69 -0.70
C VAL A 198 6.94 14.34 -1.86
N GLY A 199 5.77 13.82 -1.53
CA GLY A 199 4.81 13.32 -2.51
C GLY A 199 5.13 11.92 -3.04
N THR A 200 6.29 11.34 -2.70
CA THR A 200 6.63 9.94 -3.00
C THR A 200 6.71 9.09 -1.74
N ASP A 201 7.38 9.57 -0.69
CA ASP A 201 7.64 8.85 0.54
C ASP A 201 6.71 9.26 1.69
N PHE A 202 6.35 10.54 1.77
CA PHE A 202 5.46 11.11 2.79
C PHE A 202 4.75 12.35 2.25
N ALA A 203 3.85 12.94 3.03
CA ALA A 203 2.97 14.00 2.56
C ALA A 203 2.29 13.62 1.23
N LEU A 204 1.87 12.35 1.14
CA LEU A 204 1.48 11.71 -0.12
C LEU A 204 0.41 12.48 -0.87
N ARG A 205 -0.56 13.02 -0.13
CA ARG A 205 -1.68 13.75 -0.71
C ARG A 205 -1.32 15.14 -1.26
N TYR A 206 -0.10 15.61 -1.08
CA TYR A 206 0.35 16.84 -1.73
C TYR A 206 0.33 16.72 -3.26
N ALA A 207 0.80 15.59 -3.77
CA ALA A 207 0.97 15.39 -5.19
C ALA A 207 0.24 14.15 -5.73
N ARG A 208 -0.25 13.27 -4.86
CA ARG A 208 -0.71 11.94 -5.23
C ARG A 208 -2.04 11.60 -4.58
N SER A 209 -2.88 10.91 -5.33
CA SER A 209 -3.96 10.11 -4.77
C SER A 209 -3.43 8.75 -4.34
N ALA A 210 -4.01 8.17 -3.30
CA ALA A 210 -3.68 6.83 -2.84
C ALA A 210 -4.93 5.95 -2.75
N LEU A 211 -4.77 4.67 -3.08
CA LEU A 211 -5.74 3.62 -2.81
C LEU A 211 -5.08 2.60 -1.89
N CYS A 212 -5.67 2.40 -0.72
CA CYS A 212 -5.12 1.55 0.32
C CYS A 212 -6.05 0.36 0.60
N GLY A 213 -5.45 -0.82 0.75
CA GLY A 213 -6.09 -1.93 1.44
C GLY A 213 -5.73 -1.86 2.93
N ARG A 214 -6.71 -1.54 3.77
CA ARG A 214 -6.55 -1.50 5.23
C ARG A 214 -6.98 -2.83 5.81
N VAL A 215 -6.09 -3.52 6.53
CA VAL A 215 -6.33 -4.86 7.05
C VAL A 215 -5.95 -4.93 8.53
N PRO A 216 -6.86 -5.33 9.42
CA PRO A 216 -6.56 -5.55 10.82
C PRO A 216 -5.52 -6.66 10.98
N ILE A 217 -4.58 -6.47 11.90
CA ILE A 217 -3.55 -7.46 12.25
C ILE A 217 -3.50 -7.66 13.76
N THR A 218 -2.87 -8.75 14.18
CA THR A 218 -2.57 -8.98 15.60
C THR A 218 -1.27 -8.28 16.00
N GLY A 219 -1.06 -8.08 17.31
CA GLY A 219 0.21 -7.58 17.81
C GLY A 219 1.40 -8.48 17.43
N ALA A 220 1.22 -9.80 17.40
CA ALA A 220 2.26 -10.74 16.96
C ALA A 220 2.61 -10.54 15.47
N MET A 221 1.62 -10.37 14.61
CA MET A 221 1.86 -10.08 13.19
C MET A 221 2.59 -8.75 13.00
N LEU A 222 2.25 -7.74 13.80
CA LEU A 222 2.97 -6.45 13.79
C LEU A 222 4.45 -6.64 14.16
N ASP A 223 4.75 -7.46 15.17
CA ASP A 223 6.14 -7.76 15.55
C ASP A 223 6.92 -8.46 14.44
N GLU A 224 6.31 -9.42 13.73
CA GLU A 224 6.94 -10.10 12.59
C GLU A 224 7.24 -9.12 11.44
N ILE A 225 6.31 -8.22 11.12
CA ILE A 225 6.52 -7.17 10.11
C ILE A 225 7.68 -6.26 10.53
N ILE A 226 7.69 -5.80 11.78
CA ILE A 226 8.74 -4.94 12.33
C ILE A 226 10.10 -5.66 12.27
N HIS A 227 10.14 -6.93 12.67
CA HIS A 227 11.36 -7.72 12.66
C HIS A 227 11.93 -7.84 11.24
N PHE A 228 11.10 -8.25 10.28
CA PHE A 228 11.50 -8.36 8.89
C PHE A 228 12.07 -7.04 8.32
N LEU A 229 11.35 -5.94 8.51
CA LEU A 229 11.79 -4.63 8.03
C LEU A 229 13.12 -4.19 8.65
N ASN A 230 13.28 -4.39 9.96
CA ASN A 230 14.52 -4.05 10.66
C ASN A 230 15.70 -4.89 10.19
N ASP A 231 15.50 -6.18 9.94
CA ASP A 231 16.54 -7.07 9.45
C ASP A 231 16.98 -6.68 8.05
N LEU A 232 16.05 -6.30 7.19
CA LEU A 232 16.35 -5.85 5.84
C LEU A 232 17.22 -4.57 5.87
N ASN A 233 16.87 -3.55 6.64
CA ASN A 233 17.68 -2.35 6.74
C ASN A 233 19.04 -2.60 7.40
N ARG A 234 19.12 -3.52 8.36
CA ARG A 234 20.37 -3.86 9.02
C ARG A 234 21.40 -4.42 8.04
N GLU A 235 20.99 -5.20 7.06
CA GLU A 235 21.87 -5.75 6.03
C GLU A 235 22.61 -4.63 5.28
N PHE A 236 21.89 -3.59 4.86
CA PHE A 236 22.48 -2.46 4.14
C PHE A 236 23.18 -1.46 5.07
N ALA A 237 22.64 -1.17 6.23
CA ALA A 237 23.18 -0.19 7.17
C ALA A 237 24.53 -0.60 7.77
N THR A 238 24.82 -1.89 7.88
CA THR A 238 26.11 -2.43 8.32
C THR A 238 27.18 -2.36 7.23
N GLY A 239 26.85 -1.99 6.01
CA GLY A 239 27.75 -1.90 4.88
C GLY A 239 28.13 -3.24 4.26
N ALA A 240 27.36 -4.29 4.55
CA ALA A 240 27.54 -5.60 3.90
C ALA A 240 27.25 -5.54 2.40
N ALA A 241 26.29 -4.70 2.00
CA ALA A 241 25.94 -4.42 0.61
C ALA A 241 25.38 -2.99 0.49
N ASP A 242 25.44 -2.42 -0.73
CA ASP A 242 24.66 -1.23 -1.07
C ASP A 242 23.28 -1.67 -1.59
N TYR A 243 22.22 -0.93 -1.21
CA TYR A 243 20.89 -1.14 -1.77
C TYR A 243 20.81 -0.62 -3.20
N HIS A 244 20.27 -1.44 -4.10
CA HIS A 244 20.08 -1.09 -5.51
C HIS A 244 18.63 -1.33 -5.90
N TRP A 245 17.83 -0.28 -5.88
CA TRP A 245 16.45 -0.35 -6.34
C TRP A 245 16.36 -0.82 -7.80
N ASN A 246 15.47 -1.75 -8.08
CA ASN A 246 15.19 -2.24 -9.42
C ASN A 246 13.70 -2.43 -9.65
N GLY A 247 13.16 -1.79 -10.69
CA GLY A 247 11.73 -1.79 -10.99
C GLY A 247 11.10 -3.17 -11.19
N TYR A 248 11.91 -4.18 -11.54
CA TYR A 248 11.40 -5.52 -11.86
C TYR A 248 11.55 -6.54 -10.73
N HIS A 249 12.55 -6.43 -9.88
CA HIS A 249 12.87 -7.49 -8.91
C HIS A 249 13.29 -7.01 -7.52
N ASP A 250 13.42 -5.72 -7.31
CA ASP A 250 13.68 -5.15 -5.97
C ASP A 250 13.15 -3.72 -5.89
N ASN A 251 11.85 -3.58 -5.70
CA ASN A 251 11.17 -2.30 -5.61
C ASN A 251 10.31 -2.23 -4.34
N CYS A 252 9.59 -1.12 -4.18
CA CYS A 252 8.72 -0.89 -3.04
C CYS A 252 7.70 -2.03 -2.80
N VAL A 253 7.15 -2.61 -3.87
CA VAL A 253 6.17 -3.72 -3.73
C VAL A 253 6.83 -4.97 -3.17
N HIS A 254 8.05 -5.30 -3.61
CA HIS A 254 8.77 -6.48 -3.10
C HIS A 254 9.03 -6.36 -1.59
N THR A 255 9.53 -5.20 -1.15
CA THR A 255 9.77 -4.94 0.27
C THR A 255 8.50 -5.07 1.09
N LEU A 256 7.44 -4.36 0.68
CA LEU A 256 6.21 -4.30 1.46
C LEU A 256 5.44 -5.62 1.45
N ARG A 257 5.37 -6.30 0.31
CA ARG A 257 4.75 -7.62 0.23
C ARG A 257 5.49 -8.68 1.04
N ASN A 258 6.83 -8.66 0.99
CA ASN A 258 7.62 -9.61 1.78
C ASN A 258 7.51 -9.32 3.29
N ALA A 259 7.36 -8.07 3.70
CA ALA A 259 7.04 -7.72 5.08
C ALA A 259 5.67 -8.29 5.53
N LEU A 260 4.66 -8.23 4.67
CA LEU A 260 3.36 -8.83 4.93
C LEU A 260 3.43 -10.37 4.94
N ALA A 261 4.20 -10.95 4.03
CA ALA A 261 4.40 -12.41 3.98
C ALA A 261 5.12 -12.95 5.23
N ALA A 262 6.03 -12.17 5.85
CA ALA A 262 6.63 -12.52 7.14
C ALA A 262 5.58 -12.71 8.23
N ALA A 263 4.47 -11.95 8.18
CA ALA A 263 3.31 -12.11 9.06
C ALA A 263 2.25 -13.06 8.50
N SER A 264 2.60 -13.96 7.58
CA SER A 264 1.68 -14.91 6.93
C SER A 264 0.52 -14.26 6.15
N MET A 265 0.70 -13.02 5.71
CA MET A 265 -0.26 -12.30 4.88
C MET A 265 0.10 -12.45 3.38
N GLY A 266 -0.12 -13.63 2.85
CA GLY A 266 0.19 -13.95 1.45
C GLY A 266 1.58 -14.58 1.25
N GLU A 267 1.92 -14.81 -0.01
CA GLU A 267 3.19 -15.42 -0.39
C GLU A 267 4.26 -14.35 -0.65
N PRO A 268 5.53 -14.61 -0.28
CA PRO A 268 6.62 -13.70 -0.59
C PRO A 268 6.91 -13.66 -2.10
N ILE A 269 7.38 -12.53 -2.58
CA ILE A 269 7.93 -12.38 -3.93
C ILE A 269 9.43 -12.52 -3.87
N SER A 270 9.97 -13.47 -4.65
CA SER A 270 11.41 -13.65 -4.73
C SER A 270 12.08 -12.54 -5.54
N VAL A 271 13.01 -11.83 -4.92
CA VAL A 271 13.90 -10.85 -5.60
C VAL A 271 14.89 -11.54 -6.55
N TRP A 272 15.07 -12.85 -6.43
CA TRP A 272 15.98 -13.68 -7.24
C TRP A 272 15.26 -14.49 -8.34
N ALA A 273 13.98 -14.21 -8.60
CA ALA A 273 13.25 -14.94 -9.62
C ALA A 273 13.83 -14.69 -11.02
N SER A 274 13.71 -15.67 -11.92
CA SER A 274 14.12 -15.50 -13.30
C SER A 274 13.36 -14.35 -13.98
N ARG A 275 13.98 -13.65 -14.93
CA ARG A 275 13.35 -12.53 -15.66
C ARG A 275 12.00 -12.89 -16.27
N VAL A 276 11.84 -14.11 -16.76
CA VAL A 276 10.56 -14.59 -17.32
C VAL A 276 9.48 -14.63 -16.23
N ARG A 277 9.81 -15.19 -15.04
CA ARG A 277 8.88 -15.25 -13.92
C ARG A 277 8.53 -13.84 -13.39
N GLN A 278 9.50 -12.93 -13.40
CA GLN A 278 9.29 -11.53 -13.00
C GLN A 278 8.33 -10.79 -13.94
N ILE A 279 8.39 -11.03 -15.25
CA ILE A 279 7.45 -10.44 -16.22
C ILE A 279 6.02 -10.91 -15.95
N PHE A 280 5.82 -12.18 -15.58
CA PHE A 280 4.49 -12.71 -15.27
C PHE A 280 3.98 -12.30 -13.89
N HIS A 281 4.87 -11.96 -12.96
CA HIS A 281 4.54 -11.51 -11.60
C HIS A 281 4.91 -10.05 -11.40
N LEU A 282 4.63 -9.20 -12.39
CA LEU A 282 4.95 -7.78 -12.33
C LEU A 282 4.33 -7.15 -11.09
N ALA A 283 5.19 -6.73 -10.17
CA ALA A 283 4.81 -6.15 -8.89
C ALA A 283 4.39 -4.69 -9.08
N ILE A 284 3.12 -4.48 -9.44
CA ILE A 284 2.54 -3.16 -9.67
C ILE A 284 1.85 -2.66 -8.40
N PRO A 285 2.16 -1.45 -7.91
CA PRO A 285 1.66 -0.94 -6.63
C PRO A 285 0.14 -1.00 -6.47
N ALA A 286 -0.62 -0.52 -7.45
CA ALA A 286 -2.08 -0.52 -7.38
C ALA A 286 -2.67 -1.93 -7.30
N ASN A 287 -2.11 -2.86 -8.08
CA ASN A 287 -2.56 -4.25 -8.07
C ASN A 287 -2.26 -4.93 -6.72
N GLU A 288 -1.14 -4.63 -6.07
CA GLU A 288 -0.81 -5.24 -4.78
C GLU A 288 -1.69 -4.73 -3.64
N ALA A 289 -2.04 -3.44 -3.61
CA ALA A 289 -3.00 -2.92 -2.63
C ALA A 289 -4.35 -3.64 -2.73
N LEU A 290 -4.84 -3.83 -3.97
CA LEU A 290 -6.08 -4.55 -4.22
C LEU A 290 -5.95 -6.06 -3.95
N ASN A 291 -4.81 -6.67 -4.26
CA ASN A 291 -4.56 -8.07 -3.96
C ASN A 291 -4.57 -8.32 -2.44
N LEU A 292 -3.99 -7.43 -1.65
CA LEU A 292 -4.05 -7.53 -0.19
C LEU A 292 -5.50 -7.46 0.30
N ALA A 293 -6.28 -6.49 -0.17
CA ALA A 293 -7.69 -6.37 0.19
C ALA A 293 -8.48 -7.63 -0.22
N ALA A 294 -8.24 -8.14 -1.43
CA ALA A 294 -8.88 -9.36 -1.91
C ALA A 294 -8.50 -10.59 -1.07
N LEU A 295 -7.23 -10.73 -0.69
CA LEU A 295 -6.78 -11.82 0.19
C LEU A 295 -7.48 -11.75 1.56
N ALA A 296 -7.60 -10.55 2.12
CA ALA A 296 -8.22 -10.36 3.42
C ALA A 296 -9.75 -10.56 3.41
N THR A 297 -10.43 -10.27 2.29
CA THR A 297 -11.89 -10.30 2.20
C THR A 297 -12.46 -11.55 1.53
N THR A 298 -11.71 -12.18 0.64
CA THR A 298 -12.20 -13.28 -0.20
C THR A 298 -11.34 -14.53 -0.15
N GLY A 299 -10.43 -14.64 0.80
CA GLY A 299 -9.58 -15.80 1.00
C GLY A 299 -10.41 -17.09 1.23
N PRO A 300 -9.77 -18.24 1.31
CA PRO A 300 -10.46 -19.53 1.34
C PRO A 300 -11.03 -19.87 2.74
N ILE A 301 -11.79 -18.96 3.36
CA ILE A 301 -12.41 -19.17 4.68
C ILE A 301 -13.20 -20.48 4.72
N ASP A 302 -13.93 -20.80 3.64
CA ASP A 302 -14.86 -21.91 3.59
C ASP A 302 -14.26 -23.20 3.02
N SER A 303 -12.99 -23.20 2.61
CA SER A 303 -12.35 -24.33 1.94
C SER A 303 -11.23 -24.98 2.76
N TYR A 304 -11.54 -26.02 3.48
CA TYR A 304 -10.53 -26.83 4.19
C TYR A 304 -9.40 -27.35 3.33
N SER A 305 -9.72 -27.84 2.13
CA SER A 305 -8.71 -28.39 1.23
C SER A 305 -7.70 -27.35 0.79
N ARG A 306 -8.15 -26.10 0.58
CA ARG A 306 -7.26 -24.99 0.24
C ARG A 306 -6.41 -24.59 1.45
N ILE A 307 -7.02 -24.40 2.62
CA ILE A 307 -6.30 -24.08 3.86
C ILE A 307 -5.28 -25.17 4.20
N PHE A 308 -5.65 -26.44 4.03
CA PHE A 308 -4.76 -27.56 4.34
C PHE A 308 -3.61 -27.70 3.35
N ALA A 309 -3.82 -27.34 2.10
CA ALA A 309 -2.79 -27.36 1.05
C ALA A 309 -1.82 -26.16 1.10
N ASP A 310 -2.25 -25.07 1.71
CA ASP A 310 -1.47 -23.84 1.84
C ASP A 310 -0.70 -23.84 3.17
N ASP A 311 0.62 -23.97 3.11
CA ASP A 311 1.47 -24.07 4.29
C ASP A 311 1.46 -22.80 5.18
N PRO A 312 1.60 -21.57 4.64
CA PRO A 312 1.50 -20.35 5.45
C PRO A 312 0.14 -20.21 6.14
N MET A 313 -0.94 -20.49 5.43
CA MET A 313 -2.30 -20.39 5.96
C MET A 313 -2.56 -21.44 7.05
N ARG A 314 -2.09 -22.68 6.81
CA ARG A 314 -2.17 -23.75 7.80
C ARG A 314 -1.36 -23.43 9.06
N ASN A 315 -0.15 -22.91 8.92
CA ASN A 315 0.69 -22.51 10.05
C ASN A 315 0.06 -21.33 10.79
N GLY A 316 -0.41 -20.29 10.08
CA GLY A 316 -1.12 -19.17 10.69
C GLY A 316 -2.34 -19.63 11.50
N MET A 317 -3.14 -20.55 10.98
CA MET A 317 -4.27 -21.11 11.70
C MET A 317 -3.85 -21.96 12.92
N LEU A 318 -2.77 -22.74 12.81
CA LEU A 318 -2.32 -23.65 13.87
C LEU A 318 -1.53 -22.94 14.97
N GLU A 319 -0.71 -21.96 14.61
CA GLU A 319 0.21 -21.27 15.51
C GLU A 319 -0.41 -20.02 16.12
N PHE A 320 -1.10 -19.22 15.31
CA PHE A 320 -1.64 -17.92 15.71
C PHE A 320 -3.16 -17.94 15.94
N GLY A 321 -3.85 -19.01 15.55
CA GLY A 321 -5.31 -19.07 15.57
C GLY A 321 -5.93 -18.04 14.64
N TRP A 322 -5.27 -17.76 13.51
CA TRP A 322 -5.59 -16.70 12.59
C TRP A 322 -5.77 -17.22 11.15
N LEU A 323 -6.65 -16.58 10.40
CA LEU A 323 -6.81 -16.76 8.95
C LEU A 323 -6.44 -15.45 8.24
N PRO A 324 -5.85 -15.49 7.03
CA PRO A 324 -5.56 -14.30 6.24
C PRO A 324 -6.79 -13.45 5.96
N THR A 325 -7.95 -14.11 5.84
CA THR A 325 -9.23 -13.46 5.63
C THR A 325 -9.79 -12.99 6.97
N ARG A 326 -10.01 -11.69 7.09
CA ARG A 326 -10.52 -11.09 8.33
C ARG A 326 -11.59 -10.04 8.05
N HIS A 327 -12.56 -9.97 8.95
CA HIS A 327 -13.48 -8.84 9.05
C HIS A 327 -12.73 -7.55 9.40
N GLY A 328 -13.25 -6.43 8.96
CA GLY A 328 -12.59 -5.13 9.08
C GLY A 328 -11.58 -4.81 7.97
N ALA A 329 -11.33 -5.73 7.03
CA ALA A 329 -10.53 -5.42 5.86
C ALA A 329 -11.33 -4.57 4.87
N VAL A 330 -10.88 -3.32 4.66
CA VAL A 330 -11.58 -2.34 3.82
C VAL A 330 -10.63 -1.63 2.87
N LEU A 331 -11.18 -1.12 1.76
CA LEU A 331 -10.50 -0.26 0.82
C LEU A 331 -10.71 1.20 1.23
N VAL A 332 -9.64 1.97 1.21
CA VAL A 332 -9.64 3.40 1.56
C VAL A 332 -9.03 4.18 0.41
N SER A 333 -9.74 5.20 -0.05
CA SER A 333 -9.24 6.14 -1.06
C SER A 333 -8.86 7.46 -0.43
N LEU A 334 -7.70 7.97 -0.79
CA LEU A 334 -7.17 9.24 -0.33
C LEU A 334 -6.89 10.11 -1.58
N PRO A 335 -7.76 11.05 -1.93
CA PRO A 335 -7.53 11.93 -3.06
C PRO A 335 -6.39 12.92 -2.80
N VAL A 336 -5.82 13.49 -3.85
CA VAL A 336 -4.90 14.63 -3.75
C VAL A 336 -5.59 15.77 -3.01
N HIS A 337 -4.84 16.56 -2.25
CA HIS A 337 -5.38 17.78 -1.65
C HIS A 337 -5.96 18.69 -2.74
N PRO A 338 -7.23 19.10 -2.62
CA PRO A 338 -7.89 19.88 -3.67
C PRO A 338 -7.25 21.27 -3.85
N ASP A 339 -6.83 21.88 -2.74
CA ASP A 339 -6.25 23.21 -2.72
C ASP A 339 -4.72 23.10 -2.74
N ASN A 340 -4.11 23.17 -3.92
CA ASN A 340 -2.71 22.89 -4.12
C ASN A 340 -2.08 23.86 -5.11
N GLU A 341 -1.12 24.67 -4.66
CA GLU A 341 -0.36 25.64 -5.46
C GLU A 341 0.96 25.06 -6.01
N VAL A 342 1.36 23.85 -5.56
CA VAL A 342 2.69 23.31 -5.82
C VAL A 342 2.65 22.18 -6.85
N PHE A 343 1.62 21.35 -6.80
CA PHE A 343 1.53 20.15 -7.61
C PHE A 343 0.26 20.16 -8.47
N ASP A 344 0.33 19.54 -9.64
CA ASP A 344 -0.85 19.30 -10.46
C ASP A 344 -1.84 18.38 -9.71
N PRO A 345 -3.09 18.80 -9.48
CA PRO A 345 -4.07 18.05 -8.70
C PRO A 345 -4.67 16.85 -9.45
N GLN A 346 -4.24 16.52 -10.66
CA GLN A 346 -4.87 15.53 -11.54
C GLN A 346 -4.13 14.19 -11.73
N PRO A 347 -3.34 13.65 -10.77
CA PRO A 347 -2.72 12.34 -10.96
C PRO A 347 -3.77 11.23 -10.84
N ARG A 348 -3.86 10.38 -11.88
CA ARG A 348 -4.79 9.25 -11.92
C ARG A 348 -4.09 7.96 -11.51
N LEU A 349 -4.65 7.24 -10.55
CA LEU A 349 -4.21 5.89 -10.25
C LEU A 349 -4.68 4.92 -11.34
N ARG A 350 -3.81 4.01 -11.78
CA ARG A 350 -4.11 3.00 -12.81
C ARG A 350 -3.84 1.61 -12.30
N ILE A 351 -4.78 0.69 -12.59
CA ILE A 351 -4.65 -0.74 -12.30
C ILE A 351 -4.26 -1.47 -13.58
N PHE A 352 -3.25 -2.33 -13.49
CA PHE A 352 -2.83 -3.16 -14.62
C PHE A 352 -3.82 -4.32 -14.85
N GLN A 353 -4.29 -4.43 -16.09
CA GLN A 353 -5.23 -5.45 -16.57
C GLN A 353 -4.53 -6.39 -17.56
N GLY A 354 -3.54 -7.16 -17.11
CA GLY A 354 -2.92 -8.18 -17.97
C GLY A 354 -3.87 -9.34 -18.27
N PRO A 355 -3.62 -10.11 -19.34
CA PRO A 355 -4.47 -11.24 -19.72
C PRO A 355 -4.68 -12.26 -18.61
N VAL A 356 -3.67 -12.45 -17.76
CA VAL A 356 -3.71 -13.36 -16.62
C VAL A 356 -4.48 -12.76 -15.44
N THR A 357 -4.56 -11.42 -15.36
CA THR A 357 -5.15 -10.68 -14.24
C THR A 357 -6.54 -10.11 -14.54
N LEU A 358 -7.03 -10.20 -15.77
CA LEU A 358 -8.30 -9.60 -16.20
C LEU A 358 -9.49 -9.95 -15.29
N ARG A 359 -9.64 -11.22 -14.92
CA ARG A 359 -10.73 -11.65 -14.02
C ARG A 359 -10.55 -11.11 -12.60
N THR A 360 -9.30 -11.11 -12.12
CA THR A 360 -8.96 -10.59 -10.79
C THR A 360 -9.20 -9.09 -10.75
N THR A 361 -8.73 -8.35 -11.75
CA THR A 361 -8.91 -6.90 -11.85
C THR A 361 -10.39 -6.51 -11.93
N HIS A 362 -11.19 -7.19 -12.75
CA HIS A 362 -12.62 -6.92 -12.84
C HIS A 362 -13.35 -7.18 -11.52
N ARG A 363 -12.98 -8.24 -10.81
CA ARG A 363 -13.51 -8.53 -9.47
C ARG A 363 -13.11 -7.46 -8.47
N LEU A 364 -11.85 -7.04 -8.50
CA LEU A 364 -11.32 -5.99 -7.62
C LEU A 364 -12.01 -4.65 -7.86
N LEU A 365 -12.22 -4.26 -9.12
CA LEU A 365 -12.97 -3.04 -9.45
C LEU A 365 -14.39 -3.08 -8.88
N LYS A 366 -15.06 -4.23 -8.92
CA LYS A 366 -16.39 -4.37 -8.29
C LYS A 366 -16.36 -4.21 -6.77
N MET A 367 -15.26 -4.61 -6.11
CA MET A 367 -15.14 -4.42 -4.67
C MET A 367 -15.10 -2.93 -4.28
N LEU A 368 -14.62 -2.08 -5.17
CA LEU A 368 -14.52 -0.65 -4.92
C LEU A 368 -15.88 0.06 -4.91
N ASP A 369 -16.87 -0.53 -5.59
CA ASP A 369 -18.24 -0.04 -5.65
C ASP A 369 -19.16 -0.70 -4.59
N ASP A 370 -18.63 -1.64 -3.81
CA ASP A 370 -19.41 -2.42 -2.86
C ASP A 370 -19.12 -1.96 -1.41
N PRO A 371 -20.12 -1.44 -0.68
CA PRO A 371 -19.97 -1.01 0.71
C PRO A 371 -19.42 -2.10 1.65
N ALA A 372 -19.63 -3.38 1.33
CA ALA A 372 -19.03 -4.48 2.10
C ALA A 372 -17.50 -4.45 2.10
N PHE A 373 -16.86 -3.74 1.17
CA PHE A 373 -15.40 -3.63 1.07
C PHE A 373 -14.88 -2.21 1.26
N THR A 374 -15.76 -1.22 1.42
CA THR A 374 -15.36 0.18 1.62
C THR A 374 -15.79 0.75 2.97
N ASP A 375 -16.85 0.20 3.57
CA ASP A 375 -17.42 0.72 4.80
C ASP A 375 -17.40 -0.31 5.92
N LEU A 376 -17.05 0.11 7.12
CA LEU A 376 -16.84 -0.77 8.27
C LEU A 376 -18.10 -1.56 8.67
N GLU A 377 -19.26 -0.91 8.82
CA GLU A 377 -20.46 -1.57 9.28
C GLU A 377 -21.02 -2.56 8.25
N PRO A 378 -21.18 -2.22 6.96
CA PRO A 378 -21.47 -3.18 5.90
C PRO A 378 -20.45 -4.33 5.82
N ASN A 379 -19.16 -4.05 6.02
CA ASN A 379 -18.11 -5.06 6.04
C ASN A 379 -18.33 -6.07 7.18
N LEU A 380 -18.54 -5.60 8.39
CA LEU A 380 -18.81 -6.48 9.53
C LEU A 380 -20.08 -7.30 9.32
N SER A 381 -21.13 -6.71 8.75
CA SER A 381 -22.37 -7.43 8.40
C SER A 381 -22.13 -8.52 7.36
N HIS A 382 -21.31 -8.23 6.35
CA HIS A 382 -20.90 -9.17 5.32
C HIS A 382 -20.16 -10.38 5.91
N PHE A 383 -19.17 -10.14 6.77
CA PHE A 383 -18.44 -11.22 7.43
C PHE A 383 -19.27 -12.03 8.41
N GLU A 384 -20.18 -11.39 9.15
CA GLU A 384 -21.15 -12.11 10.00
C GLU A 384 -21.98 -13.09 9.19
N ALA A 385 -22.51 -12.66 8.06
CA ALA A 385 -23.26 -13.52 7.15
C ALA A 385 -22.43 -14.69 6.61
N ILE A 386 -21.17 -14.43 6.23
CA ILE A 386 -20.23 -15.47 5.78
C ILE A 386 -19.96 -16.50 6.89
N TYR A 387 -19.63 -16.05 8.10
CA TYR A 387 -19.32 -16.97 9.21
C TYR A 387 -20.54 -17.82 9.60
N ARG A 388 -21.73 -17.22 9.63
CA ARG A 388 -22.98 -17.96 9.88
C ARG A 388 -23.28 -18.98 8.80
N ASP A 389 -23.09 -18.63 7.52
CA ASP A 389 -23.27 -19.57 6.42
C ASP A 389 -22.27 -20.73 6.50
N ILE A 390 -21.01 -20.46 6.81
CA ILE A 390 -19.98 -21.48 7.00
C ILE A 390 -20.38 -22.44 8.13
N LEU A 391 -20.82 -21.93 9.27
CA LEU A 391 -21.22 -22.74 10.42
C LEU A 391 -22.50 -23.55 10.13
N SER A 392 -23.44 -23.01 9.37
CA SER A 392 -24.66 -23.75 8.97
C SER A 392 -24.38 -25.00 8.15
N ARG A 393 -23.27 -25.01 7.42
CA ARG A 393 -22.80 -26.16 6.60
C ARG A 393 -21.86 -27.11 7.33
N ARG A 394 -21.64 -26.93 8.62
CA ARG A 394 -20.69 -27.70 9.44
C ARG A 394 -20.96 -29.21 9.35
N ASP A 395 -22.15 -29.66 9.65
CA ASP A 395 -22.50 -31.09 9.72
C ASP A 395 -22.36 -31.81 8.38
N GLN A 396 -22.67 -31.11 7.27
CA GLN A 396 -22.50 -31.66 5.93
C GLN A 396 -21.01 -31.86 5.60
N LYS A 397 -20.18 -30.83 5.87
CA LYS A 397 -18.74 -30.90 5.65
C LYS A 397 -18.05 -31.90 6.59
N ASP A 398 -18.56 -32.06 7.79
CA ASP A 398 -18.05 -33.01 8.77
C ASP A 398 -18.27 -34.47 8.40
N ARG A 399 -19.40 -34.78 7.79
CA ARG A 399 -19.67 -36.13 7.24
C ARG A 399 -18.70 -36.50 6.13
N LEU A 400 -18.41 -35.58 5.22
CA LEU A 400 -17.46 -35.80 4.12
C LEU A 400 -16.01 -35.94 4.60
N ALA A 401 -15.68 -35.31 5.70
CA ALA A 401 -14.32 -35.26 6.24
C ALA A 401 -13.96 -36.43 7.16
N SER A 402 -14.94 -37.18 7.67
CA SER A 402 -14.70 -38.37 8.53
C SER A 402 -13.82 -39.42 7.86
N LEU A 403 -13.73 -39.39 6.53
CA LEU A 403 -12.95 -40.32 5.69
C LEU A 403 -11.43 -39.97 5.59
N ARG A 404 -10.96 -38.84 6.17
CA ARG A 404 -9.63 -38.31 5.90
C ARG A 404 -8.61 -38.35 7.05
N GLY A 405 -8.80 -39.17 8.08
CA GLY A 405 -7.81 -39.41 9.14
C GLY A 405 -7.69 -38.34 10.24
N ASP A 406 -6.90 -38.63 11.29
CA ASP A 406 -6.86 -37.85 12.51
C ASP A 406 -6.25 -36.44 12.40
N ARG A 407 -5.23 -36.30 11.57
CA ARG A 407 -4.60 -34.98 11.33
C ARG A 407 -5.60 -33.99 10.75
N TYR A 408 -6.36 -34.43 9.76
CA TYR A 408 -7.39 -33.62 9.14
C TYR A 408 -8.53 -33.27 10.13
N ARG A 409 -8.91 -34.22 11.01
CA ARG A 409 -9.90 -33.97 12.06
C ARG A 409 -9.45 -32.91 13.07
N ARG A 410 -8.14 -32.86 13.42
CA ARG A 410 -7.61 -31.82 14.32
C ARG A 410 -7.65 -30.42 13.69
N VAL A 411 -7.18 -30.30 12.46
CA VAL A 411 -7.22 -29.03 11.71
C VAL A 411 -8.66 -28.53 11.58
N ARG A 412 -9.59 -29.42 11.27
CA ARG A 412 -11.00 -29.09 11.15
C ARG A 412 -11.63 -28.61 12.46
N ARG A 413 -11.37 -29.26 13.59
CA ARG A 413 -11.87 -28.78 14.88
C ARG A 413 -11.36 -27.36 15.20
N ARG A 414 -10.08 -27.10 14.95
CA ARG A 414 -9.51 -25.76 15.11
C ARG A 414 -10.14 -24.74 14.17
N TYR A 415 -10.41 -25.13 12.95
CA TYR A 415 -11.10 -24.27 11.99
C TYR A 415 -12.50 -23.87 12.47
N TRP A 416 -13.33 -24.83 12.94
CA TRP A 416 -14.65 -24.50 13.46
C TRP A 416 -14.56 -23.60 14.69
N SER A 417 -13.69 -23.90 15.63
CA SER A 417 -13.47 -23.06 16.80
C SER A 417 -13.03 -21.65 16.42
N LEU A 418 -12.23 -21.51 15.36
CA LEU A 418 -11.81 -20.22 14.87
C LEU A 418 -12.99 -19.45 14.26
N ILE A 419 -13.79 -20.08 13.39
CA ILE A 419 -14.96 -19.42 12.78
C ILE A 419 -15.98 -19.01 13.85
N GLU A 420 -16.22 -19.84 14.87
CA GLU A 420 -17.07 -19.50 16.02
C GLU A 420 -16.53 -18.27 16.77
N LYS A 421 -15.22 -18.20 17.00
CA LYS A 421 -14.55 -17.06 17.64
C LYS A 421 -14.69 -15.80 16.79
N GLU A 422 -14.42 -15.88 15.48
CA GLU A 422 -14.51 -14.75 14.56
C GLU A 422 -15.97 -14.23 14.45
N LEU A 423 -16.95 -15.13 14.41
CA LEU A 423 -18.36 -14.75 14.46
C LEU A 423 -18.71 -13.96 15.72
N HIS A 424 -18.32 -14.50 16.89
CA HIS A 424 -18.58 -13.84 18.16
C HIS A 424 -17.88 -12.47 18.25
N GLU A 425 -16.67 -12.35 17.71
CA GLU A 425 -15.94 -11.08 17.64
C GLU A 425 -16.68 -10.05 16.78
N VAL A 426 -17.15 -10.43 15.59
CA VAL A 426 -17.92 -9.56 14.70
C VAL A 426 -19.24 -9.12 15.34
N GLU A 427 -19.98 -10.04 15.96
CA GLU A 427 -21.24 -9.73 16.65
C GLU A 427 -21.01 -8.71 17.78
N ARG A 428 -19.95 -8.87 18.55
CA ARG A 428 -19.55 -7.94 19.61
C ARG A 428 -19.18 -6.56 19.04
N MET A 429 -18.39 -6.52 17.95
CA MET A 429 -18.02 -5.28 17.29
C MET A 429 -19.22 -4.52 16.74
N ARG A 430 -20.16 -5.22 16.11
CA ARG A 430 -21.41 -4.62 15.60
C ARG A 430 -22.28 -4.07 16.72
N ALA A 431 -22.41 -4.81 17.83
CA ALA A 431 -23.11 -4.33 19.01
C ALA A 431 -22.46 -3.07 19.59
N GLY A 432 -21.12 -2.99 19.59
CA GLY A 432 -20.37 -1.80 19.99
C GLY A 432 -20.57 -0.60 19.07
N LEU A 433 -20.70 -0.82 17.74
CA LEU A 433 -20.98 0.27 16.78
C LEU A 433 -22.41 0.81 16.91
N ALA A 434 -23.38 -0.03 17.30
CA ALA A 434 -24.76 0.37 17.52
C ALA A 434 -24.94 1.18 18.83
N ALA A 435 -23.98 1.11 19.77
CA ALA A 435 -24.01 1.91 20.97
C ALA A 435 -23.74 3.39 20.65
N PRO A 436 -24.42 4.35 21.31
CA PRO A 436 -24.13 5.76 21.13
C PRO A 436 -22.67 6.04 21.47
N ALA A 437 -21.99 6.85 20.63
CA ALA A 437 -20.61 7.23 20.88
C ALA A 437 -20.47 7.83 22.30
N PRO A 438 -19.44 7.44 23.07
CA PRO A 438 -19.18 8.07 24.35
C PRO A 438 -19.05 9.57 24.16
N ALA A 439 -19.70 10.35 25.02
CA ALA A 439 -19.61 11.79 24.98
C ALA A 439 -18.11 12.21 24.99
N PRO A 440 -17.70 13.17 24.17
CA PRO A 440 -16.32 13.61 24.14
C PRO A 440 -15.89 14.00 25.56
N ALA A 441 -14.77 13.46 26.01
CA ALA A 441 -14.21 13.81 27.29
C ALA A 441 -14.09 15.34 27.37
N PRO A 442 -14.47 15.97 28.51
CA PRO A 442 -14.39 17.42 28.65
C PRO A 442 -12.94 17.83 28.38
N SER A 443 -12.77 18.69 27.38
CA SER A 443 -11.48 19.29 27.05
C SER A 443 -10.95 19.95 28.33
N THR A 444 -9.91 19.36 28.92
CA THR A 444 -9.10 20.02 29.93
C THR A 444 -8.30 21.11 29.22
N ALA A 445 -8.97 22.21 28.87
CA ALA A 445 -8.29 23.44 28.53
C ALA A 445 -7.47 23.82 29.77
N ARG A 446 -6.17 23.59 29.73
CA ARG A 446 -5.24 24.19 30.67
C ARG A 446 -5.46 25.70 30.56
N MET A 447 -6.11 26.25 31.57
CA MET A 447 -6.09 27.71 31.78
C MET A 447 -4.63 28.08 32.00
N VAL A 448 -4.04 28.70 30.98
CA VAL A 448 -2.78 29.42 31.15
C VAL A 448 -3.11 30.61 32.04
N GLU A 449 -2.71 30.52 33.30
CA GLU A 449 -2.75 31.69 34.17
C GLU A 449 -1.92 32.81 33.54
N PRO A 450 -2.45 34.03 33.44
CA PRO A 450 -1.67 35.18 32.99
C PRO A 450 -0.61 35.46 34.07
N GLY A 451 0.65 35.12 33.74
CA GLY A 451 1.79 35.46 34.58
C GLY A 451 1.81 36.95 34.89
N GLY A 452 1.61 37.26 36.17
CA GLY A 452 1.71 38.63 36.70
C GLY A 452 3.10 39.17 36.42
N ILE A 453 3.13 40.30 35.73
CA ILE A 453 4.29 41.17 35.63
C ILE A 453 4.35 41.90 36.96
N SER A 454 5.33 41.57 37.79
CA SER A 454 5.70 42.38 38.95
C SER A 454 7.11 42.95 38.73
N GLY A 455 7.15 44.29 38.64
CA GLY A 455 8.20 45.20 39.09
C GLY A 455 9.60 45.10 38.52
#